data_22927eca766261cc9d83f44605bffb03
#
_entry.id   22927eca766261cc9d83f44605bffb03
#
_cell.length_a   1.000
_cell.length_b   1.000
_cell.length_c   1.000
_cell.angle_alpha   90.00
_cell.angle_beta   90.00
_cell.angle_gamma   90.00
#
_symmetry.space_group_name_H-M   'P 1'
#
loop_
_entity.id
_entity.type
_entity.pdbx_description
1 polymer ?
#
loop_
_entity_poly.entity_id
_entity_poly.type
_entity_poly.pdbx_seq_one_letter_code
_entity_poly.pdbx_strand_id
1 'polypeptide(L)'
;LPLMRGTTPDERAEAYRRWQEGGEDGWQTDTPWAPSPGSVAVHHANGIGGAVLPDSPRQPEAPGSAVDFIIAAARECGPDLTIVPTGAMTTMATVFRNAPDLKDSGINVTLMGGSLTLPGNVSPAAEANISQDPEAADYLFKCGARTTMVGLDVTHQTALTREKAHEWAALGTPAGDFLVTMTDYYIDFYVKNQPEIHGCGLHDPLAVAAALDPSLVTTFGFNLQVDLEGPFRGRTIGDRSRVQDPDKHTQVALGVNVPAFLDRFMQRVTAVARG
;
A
#
# COMPACT_ATOMS: atom_id res chain seq x y z
N LEU A 1 -3.99 14.12 -0.06
CA LEU A 1 -4.60 14.22 -1.40
C LEU A 1 -6.01 13.67 -1.32
N PRO A 2 -7.04 14.41 -1.73
CA PRO A 2 -8.37 13.86 -1.81
C PRO A 2 -8.35 12.74 -2.84
N LEU A 3 -8.58 11.53 -2.39
CA LEU A 3 -8.90 10.41 -3.26
C LEU A 3 -10.10 10.84 -4.11
N MET A 4 -10.10 10.53 -5.39
CA MET A 4 -11.20 10.80 -6.31
C MET A 4 -12.43 9.91 -5.99
N ARG A 5 -12.96 10.07 -4.77
CA ARG A 5 -14.12 9.32 -4.31
C ARG A 5 -15.39 10.03 -4.78
N GLY A 6 -16.27 9.27 -5.39
CA GLY A 6 -17.55 9.76 -5.89
C GLY A 6 -17.58 10.12 -7.37
N THR A 7 -16.44 10.13 -8.07
CA THR A 7 -16.41 10.29 -9.51
C THR A 7 -16.61 8.95 -10.22
N THR A 8 -17.23 9.00 -11.40
CA THR A 8 -17.36 7.82 -12.26
C THR A 8 -15.99 7.41 -12.83
N PRO A 9 -15.82 6.15 -13.30
CA PRO A 9 -14.60 5.73 -13.99
C PRO A 9 -14.23 6.63 -15.17
N ASP A 10 -15.23 7.12 -15.93
CA ASP A 10 -15.02 7.99 -17.09
C ASP A 10 -14.51 9.38 -16.67
N GLU A 11 -15.05 9.95 -15.59
CA GLU A 11 -14.57 11.22 -15.04
C GLU A 11 -13.13 11.12 -14.55
N ARG A 12 -12.76 9.99 -13.96
CA ARG A 12 -11.38 9.72 -13.54
C ARG A 12 -10.43 9.59 -14.72
N ALA A 13 -10.82 8.85 -15.75
CA ALA A 13 -10.01 8.69 -16.95
C ALA A 13 -9.78 10.02 -17.66
N GLU A 14 -10.81 10.89 -17.71
CA GLU A 14 -10.68 12.23 -18.28
C GLU A 14 -9.78 13.15 -17.43
N ALA A 15 -9.93 13.13 -16.12
CA ALA A 15 -9.08 13.88 -15.20
C ALA A 15 -7.61 13.43 -15.32
N TYR A 16 -7.38 12.11 -15.45
CA TYR A 16 -6.04 11.56 -15.62
C TYR A 16 -5.40 11.99 -16.94
N ARG A 17 -6.15 12.00 -18.06
CA ARG A 17 -5.65 12.53 -19.34
C ARG A 17 -5.24 13.98 -19.21
N ARG A 18 -6.08 14.83 -18.60
CA ARG A 18 -5.76 16.25 -18.37
C ARG A 18 -4.52 16.43 -17.52
N TRP A 19 -4.38 15.59 -16.49
CA TRP A 19 -3.20 15.59 -15.63
C TRP A 19 -1.93 15.18 -16.39
N GLN A 20 -1.98 14.17 -17.26
CA GLN A 20 -0.85 13.76 -18.11
C GLN A 20 -0.44 14.87 -19.10
N GLU A 21 -1.40 15.62 -19.62
CA GLU A 21 -1.18 16.72 -20.57
C GLU A 21 -0.66 18.01 -19.90
N GLY A 22 -0.40 17.99 -18.60
CA GLY A 22 0.11 19.16 -17.86
C GLY A 22 -0.98 20.17 -17.44
N GLY A 23 -2.26 19.80 -17.53
CA GLY A 23 -3.37 20.59 -17.03
C GLY A 23 -3.40 20.69 -15.50
N GLU A 24 -4.16 21.66 -14.97
CA GLU A 24 -4.39 21.80 -13.53
C GLU A 24 -4.96 20.51 -12.95
N ASP A 25 -4.66 20.24 -11.66
CA ASP A 25 -5.00 19.02 -10.93
C ASP A 25 -6.49 18.68 -11.01
N GLY A 26 -6.88 17.91 -12.02
CA GLY A 26 -8.19 17.29 -12.10
C GLY A 26 -8.42 16.24 -11.02
N TRP A 27 -7.43 16.04 -10.12
CA TRP A 27 -7.45 15.10 -9.00
C TRP A 27 -8.06 15.68 -7.72
N GLN A 28 -8.27 17.00 -7.64
CA GLN A 28 -8.90 17.63 -6.48
C GLN A 28 -10.42 17.57 -6.63
N THR A 29 -11.08 16.90 -5.70
CA THR A 29 -12.53 17.00 -5.53
C THR A 29 -12.82 17.78 -4.25
N ASP A 30 -13.76 18.70 -4.29
CA ASP A 30 -14.27 19.40 -3.10
C ASP A 30 -15.12 18.51 -2.19
N THR A 31 -15.23 17.22 -2.54
CA THR A 31 -16.01 16.27 -1.77
C THR A 31 -15.22 15.83 -0.53
N PRO A 32 -15.73 16.05 0.68
CA PRO A 32 -15.10 15.57 1.90
C PRO A 32 -14.84 14.06 1.83
N TRP A 33 -13.68 13.64 2.28
CA TRP A 33 -13.37 12.21 2.33
C TRP A 33 -14.30 11.50 3.30
N ALA A 34 -14.88 10.39 2.85
CA ALA A 34 -15.62 9.46 3.68
C ALA A 34 -15.21 8.02 3.34
N PRO A 35 -15.10 7.12 4.34
CA PRO A 35 -14.80 5.73 4.07
C PRO A 35 -15.93 5.09 3.28
N SER A 36 -15.58 4.29 2.25
CA SER A 36 -16.58 3.49 1.52
C SER A 36 -17.18 2.40 2.43
N PRO A 37 -18.39 1.91 2.14
CA PRO A 37 -18.96 0.77 2.89
C PRO A 37 -18.02 -0.44 2.93
N GLY A 38 -17.30 -0.73 1.83
CA GLY A 38 -16.30 -1.79 1.78
C GLY A 38 -15.13 -1.53 2.73
N SER A 39 -14.61 -0.30 2.75
CA SER A 39 -13.53 0.08 3.68
C SER A 39 -13.97 -0.03 5.14
N VAL A 40 -15.21 0.38 5.44
CA VAL A 40 -15.78 0.23 6.80
C VAL A 40 -15.92 -1.24 7.20
N ALA A 41 -16.32 -2.10 6.28
CA ALA A 41 -16.43 -3.54 6.55
C ALA A 41 -15.08 -4.17 6.90
N VAL A 42 -13.99 -3.70 6.27
CA VAL A 42 -12.62 -4.21 6.48
C VAL A 42 -11.98 -3.60 7.72
N HIS A 43 -12.10 -2.29 7.92
CA HIS A 43 -11.28 -1.53 8.89
C HIS A 43 -12.11 -0.84 9.99
N HIS A 44 -13.45 -1.02 10.03
CA HIS A 44 -14.37 -0.24 10.85
C HIS A 44 -14.43 1.24 10.43
N ALA A 45 -15.44 1.99 10.94
CA ALA A 45 -15.64 3.41 10.58
C ALA A 45 -14.48 4.31 11.04
N ASN A 46 -13.77 3.94 12.09
CA ASN A 46 -12.62 4.69 12.61
C ASN A 46 -11.26 4.23 12.00
N GLY A 47 -11.26 3.24 11.10
CA GLY A 47 -10.07 2.75 10.41
C GLY A 47 -9.18 1.80 11.24
N ILE A 48 -9.50 1.55 12.51
CA ILE A 48 -8.68 0.76 13.44
C ILE A 48 -9.52 -0.27 14.22
N GLY A 49 -10.51 -0.88 13.55
CA GLY A 49 -11.29 -1.97 14.12
C GLY A 49 -12.16 -1.58 15.33
N GLY A 50 -12.50 -0.29 15.48
CA GLY A 50 -13.25 0.19 16.65
C GLY A 50 -12.41 0.41 17.90
N ALA A 51 -11.10 0.14 17.87
CA ALA A 51 -10.22 0.42 18.99
C ALA A 51 -10.16 1.93 19.30
N VAL A 52 -9.98 2.26 20.57
CA VAL A 52 -9.95 3.63 21.05
C VAL A 52 -8.50 4.04 21.30
N LEU A 53 -8.09 5.15 20.68
CA LEU A 53 -6.82 5.79 20.98
C LEU A 53 -7.06 6.98 21.90
N PRO A 54 -6.17 7.25 22.85
CA PRO A 54 -6.20 8.49 23.59
C PRO A 54 -5.93 9.68 22.68
N ASP A 55 -6.49 10.84 22.99
CA ASP A 55 -6.21 12.07 22.25
C ASP A 55 -4.70 12.36 22.27
N SER A 56 -4.14 12.63 21.09
CA SER A 56 -2.73 13.02 21.01
C SER A 56 -2.56 14.46 21.50
N PRO A 57 -1.69 14.69 22.48
CA PRO A 57 -1.38 16.07 22.91
C PRO A 57 -0.56 16.82 21.85
N ARG A 58 -0.07 16.12 20.83
CA ARG A 58 0.70 16.68 19.72
C ARG A 58 -0.12 16.52 18.45
N GLN A 59 -0.63 17.63 17.94
CA GLN A 59 -1.11 17.71 16.55
C GLN A 59 -0.10 18.57 15.78
N PRO A 60 0.98 17.98 15.23
CA PRO A 60 1.81 18.73 14.32
C PRO A 60 1.04 18.83 12.99
N GLU A 61 0.43 19.97 12.74
CA GLU A 61 0.11 20.34 11.38
C GLU A 61 1.45 20.65 10.70
N ALA A 62 1.96 19.70 9.94
CA ALA A 62 3.07 19.99 9.04
C ALA A 62 2.54 20.96 7.98
N PRO A 63 3.12 22.17 7.83
CA PRO A 63 2.73 23.07 6.77
C PRO A 63 3.03 22.44 5.41
N GLY A 64 2.11 22.56 4.46
CA GLY A 64 2.26 22.07 3.11
C GLY A 64 1.60 20.71 2.85
N SER A 65 1.75 20.22 1.63
CA SER A 65 1.18 18.94 1.21
C SER A 65 2.13 17.77 1.52
N ALA A 66 1.58 16.56 1.61
CA ALA A 66 2.39 15.34 1.71
C ALA A 66 3.35 15.19 0.52
N VAL A 67 2.94 15.66 -0.66
CA VAL A 67 3.78 15.65 -1.88
C VAL A 67 5.00 16.54 -1.70
N ASP A 68 4.82 17.79 -1.23
CA ASP A 68 5.93 18.73 -1.01
C ASP A 68 6.90 18.20 0.06
N PHE A 69 6.35 17.62 1.13
CA PHE A 69 7.15 17.00 2.18
C PHE A 69 8.01 15.86 1.64
N ILE A 70 7.43 14.94 0.85
CA ILE A 70 8.17 13.82 0.26
C ILE A 70 9.23 14.31 -0.71
N ILE A 71 8.93 15.31 -1.55
CA ILE A 71 9.90 15.89 -2.49
C ILE A 71 11.09 16.52 -1.73
N ALA A 72 10.81 17.26 -0.68
CA ALA A 72 11.87 17.87 0.14
C ALA A 72 12.73 16.79 0.82
N ALA A 73 12.12 15.81 1.47
CA ALA A 73 12.83 14.71 2.11
C ALA A 73 13.65 13.87 1.11
N ALA A 74 13.12 13.63 -0.09
CA ALA A 74 13.83 12.90 -1.13
C ALA A 74 15.08 13.64 -1.63
N ARG A 75 15.00 14.96 -1.73
CA ARG A 75 16.17 15.80 -2.11
C ARG A 75 17.21 15.91 -0.99
N GLU A 76 16.76 15.90 0.26
CA GLU A 76 17.66 15.96 1.42
C GLU A 76 18.35 14.62 1.67
N CYS A 77 17.62 13.51 1.66
CA CYS A 77 18.13 12.20 2.07
C CYS A 77 18.65 11.35 0.90
N GLY A 78 18.18 11.60 -0.33
CA GLY A 78 18.60 10.82 -1.49
C GLY A 78 18.45 9.30 -1.29
N PRO A 79 19.50 8.50 -1.55
CA PRO A 79 19.46 7.04 -1.44
C PRO A 79 19.17 6.50 -0.03
N ASP A 80 19.33 7.31 1.00
CA ASP A 80 19.04 6.92 2.39
C ASP A 80 17.55 6.98 2.71
N LEU A 81 16.72 7.57 1.82
CA LEU A 81 15.28 7.60 1.99
C LEU A 81 14.63 6.32 1.46
N THR A 82 13.82 5.71 2.28
CA THR A 82 12.88 4.66 1.88
C THR A 82 11.45 5.12 2.11
N ILE A 83 10.64 5.06 1.06
CA ILE A 83 9.21 5.40 1.11
C ILE A 83 8.42 4.10 0.94
N VAL A 84 7.44 3.87 1.83
CA VAL A 84 6.58 2.69 1.77
C VAL A 84 5.12 3.12 1.61
N PRO A 85 4.63 3.28 0.37
CA PRO A 85 3.22 3.53 0.12
C PRO A 85 2.39 2.29 0.49
N THR A 86 1.38 2.49 1.35
CA THR A 86 0.48 1.43 1.85
C THR A 86 -0.99 1.71 1.52
N GLY A 87 -1.23 2.58 0.57
CA GLY A 87 -2.56 2.96 0.07
C GLY A 87 -2.54 3.19 -1.44
N ALA A 88 -3.47 3.99 -1.95
CA ALA A 88 -3.49 4.37 -3.35
C ALA A 88 -2.19 5.07 -3.78
N MET A 89 -1.73 4.80 -5.01
CA MET A 89 -0.46 5.33 -5.52
C MET A 89 -0.50 6.80 -5.93
N THR A 90 -1.62 7.50 -5.73
CA THR A 90 -1.86 8.89 -6.13
C THR A 90 -0.76 9.83 -5.63
N THR A 91 -0.39 9.73 -4.37
CA THR A 91 0.65 10.60 -3.78
C THR A 91 2.00 10.39 -4.46
N MET A 92 2.43 9.13 -4.65
CA MET A 92 3.72 8.83 -5.26
C MET A 92 3.76 9.21 -6.75
N ALA A 93 2.68 8.96 -7.48
CA ALA A 93 2.56 9.40 -8.87
C ALA A 93 2.69 10.92 -8.99
N THR A 94 2.04 11.67 -8.08
CA THR A 94 2.13 13.14 -8.05
C THR A 94 3.54 13.63 -7.69
N VAL A 95 4.23 12.96 -6.75
CA VAL A 95 5.62 13.26 -6.42
C VAL A 95 6.52 13.16 -7.65
N PHE A 96 6.49 12.03 -8.37
CA PHE A 96 7.35 11.83 -9.54
C PHE A 96 6.92 12.68 -10.75
N ARG A 97 5.66 13.09 -10.84
CA ARG A 97 5.24 14.06 -11.85
C ARG A 97 5.78 15.45 -11.56
N ASN A 98 5.66 15.92 -10.31
CA ASN A 98 6.06 17.27 -9.91
C ASN A 98 7.59 17.41 -9.79
N ALA A 99 8.29 16.30 -9.54
CA ALA A 99 9.76 16.25 -9.41
C ALA A 99 10.31 15.02 -10.18
N PRO A 100 10.29 15.04 -11.53
CA PRO A 100 10.70 13.89 -12.35
C PRO A 100 12.20 13.56 -12.22
N ASP A 101 13.02 14.47 -11.71
CA ASP A 101 14.42 14.27 -11.37
C ASP A 101 14.61 13.23 -10.24
N LEU A 102 13.61 13.04 -9.39
CA LEU A 102 13.70 12.10 -8.27
C LEU A 102 13.76 10.64 -8.69
N LYS A 103 13.35 10.27 -9.91
CA LYS A 103 13.51 8.90 -10.42
C LYS A 103 14.98 8.45 -10.48
N ASP A 104 15.89 9.41 -10.62
CA ASP A 104 17.35 9.20 -10.70
C ASP A 104 18.06 9.48 -9.36
N SER A 105 17.34 9.88 -8.31
CA SER A 105 17.90 10.27 -7.00
C SER A 105 18.37 9.10 -6.16
N GLY A 106 18.00 7.87 -6.53
CA GLY A 106 18.34 6.67 -5.77
C GLY A 106 17.43 6.39 -4.57
N ILE A 107 16.36 7.17 -4.37
CA ILE A 107 15.38 6.88 -3.32
C ILE A 107 14.75 5.49 -3.51
N ASN A 108 14.44 4.82 -2.40
CA ASN A 108 13.81 3.51 -2.42
C ASN A 108 12.29 3.64 -2.26
N VAL A 109 11.54 3.05 -3.17
CA VAL A 109 10.07 2.99 -3.09
C VAL A 109 9.65 1.52 -3.03
N THR A 110 9.15 1.10 -1.87
CA THR A 110 8.62 -0.27 -1.66
C THR A 110 7.13 -0.19 -1.41
N LEU A 111 6.32 -0.41 -2.44
CA LEU A 111 4.87 -0.27 -2.33
C LEU A 111 4.20 -1.56 -1.87
N MET A 112 3.17 -1.43 -1.00
CA MET A 112 2.18 -2.49 -0.83
C MET A 112 1.07 -2.30 -1.86
N GLY A 113 0.88 -3.28 -2.71
CA GLY A 113 -0.17 -3.25 -3.73
C GLY A 113 0.06 -4.21 -4.88
N GLY A 114 -1.01 -4.46 -5.61
CA GLY A 114 -0.97 -5.28 -6.80
C GLY A 114 -1.00 -6.78 -6.55
N SER A 115 -1.16 -7.49 -7.66
CA SER A 115 -1.12 -8.94 -7.72
C SER A 115 -0.70 -9.36 -9.12
N LEU A 116 0.45 -10.02 -9.27
CA LEU A 116 0.93 -10.43 -10.58
C LEU A 116 0.40 -11.82 -10.97
N THR A 117 0.46 -12.77 -10.04
CA THR A 117 0.15 -14.18 -10.30
C THR A 117 -1.15 -14.65 -9.65
N LEU A 118 -1.65 -13.95 -8.63
CA LEU A 118 -2.87 -14.29 -7.92
C LEU A 118 -4.06 -13.45 -8.40
N PRO A 119 -5.29 -13.86 -8.09
CA PRO A 119 -6.47 -12.99 -8.17
C PRO A 119 -6.32 -11.75 -7.29
N GLY A 120 -7.17 -10.75 -7.54
CA GLY A 120 -7.31 -9.60 -6.65
C GLY A 120 -8.10 -9.94 -5.38
N ASN A 121 -8.15 -8.97 -4.46
CA ASN A 121 -8.90 -9.09 -3.19
C ASN A 121 -10.13 -8.15 -3.12
N VAL A 122 -10.28 -7.21 -4.06
CA VAL A 122 -11.48 -6.35 -4.19
C VAL A 122 -12.29 -6.65 -5.45
N SER A 123 -11.68 -7.27 -6.43
CA SER A 123 -12.32 -7.88 -7.58
C SER A 123 -11.51 -9.11 -8.00
N PRO A 124 -12.02 -9.97 -8.90
CA PRO A 124 -11.23 -11.10 -9.41
C PRO A 124 -9.91 -10.70 -10.06
N ALA A 125 -9.77 -9.45 -10.45
CA ALA A 125 -8.60 -8.94 -11.16
C ALA A 125 -7.71 -8.00 -10.33
N ALA A 126 -8.30 -7.17 -9.46
CA ALA A 126 -7.62 -6.03 -8.87
C ALA A 126 -7.37 -6.17 -7.36
N GLU A 127 -6.19 -5.77 -6.94
CA GLU A 127 -5.84 -5.55 -5.54
C GLU A 127 -6.33 -4.17 -5.07
N ALA A 128 -6.63 -4.04 -3.79
CA ALA A 128 -7.30 -2.89 -3.20
C ALA A 128 -6.59 -1.55 -3.46
N ASN A 129 -5.29 -1.45 -3.19
CA ASN A 129 -4.55 -0.19 -3.32
C ASN A 129 -4.41 0.26 -4.78
N ILE A 130 -4.15 -0.70 -5.67
CA ILE A 130 -4.09 -0.41 -7.11
C ILE A 130 -5.48 -0.04 -7.64
N SER A 131 -6.53 -0.72 -7.19
CA SER A 131 -7.90 -0.47 -7.66
C SER A 131 -8.45 0.90 -7.27
N GLN A 132 -7.91 1.52 -6.21
CA GLN A 132 -8.34 2.85 -5.77
C GLN A 132 -7.92 3.97 -6.74
N ASP A 133 -6.77 3.80 -7.40
CA ASP A 133 -6.24 4.75 -8.39
C ASP A 133 -5.35 4.00 -9.40
N PRO A 134 -5.96 3.24 -10.33
CA PRO A 134 -5.22 2.44 -11.30
C PRO A 134 -4.34 3.30 -12.23
N GLU A 135 -4.77 4.51 -12.56
CA GLU A 135 -4.04 5.45 -13.41
C GLU A 135 -2.76 5.92 -12.74
N ALA A 136 -2.83 6.28 -11.46
CA ALA A 136 -1.64 6.65 -10.69
C ALA A 136 -0.66 5.48 -10.55
N ALA A 137 -1.16 4.28 -10.32
CA ALA A 137 -0.33 3.08 -10.25
C ALA A 137 0.34 2.76 -11.61
N ASP A 138 -0.41 2.86 -12.72
CA ASP A 138 0.13 2.68 -14.06
C ASP A 138 1.23 3.72 -14.37
N TYR A 139 0.98 4.98 -14.02
CA TYR A 139 1.99 6.03 -14.15
C TYR A 139 3.24 5.72 -13.34
N LEU A 140 3.10 5.33 -12.07
CA LEU A 140 4.24 5.00 -11.20
C LEU A 140 5.10 3.88 -11.79
N PHE A 141 4.50 2.83 -12.33
CA PHE A 141 5.24 1.73 -12.97
C PHE A 141 5.91 2.12 -14.30
N LYS A 142 5.48 3.21 -14.93
CA LYS A 142 5.96 3.66 -16.25
C LYS A 142 6.85 4.90 -16.21
N CYS A 143 6.82 5.68 -15.13
CA CYS A 143 7.54 6.96 -15.06
C CYS A 143 9.07 6.84 -15.01
N GLY A 144 9.60 5.63 -14.87
CA GLY A 144 11.03 5.36 -14.80
C GLY A 144 11.60 5.26 -13.38
N ALA A 145 10.77 5.47 -12.36
CA ALA A 145 11.18 5.26 -10.97
C ALA A 145 11.43 3.77 -10.70
N ARG A 146 12.46 3.47 -9.93
CA ARG A 146 12.72 2.11 -9.46
C ARG A 146 11.88 1.81 -8.23
N THR A 147 11.10 0.73 -8.31
CA THR A 147 10.15 0.35 -7.27
C THR A 147 10.30 -1.12 -6.88
N THR A 148 9.91 -1.45 -5.65
CA THR A 148 9.68 -2.84 -5.22
C THR A 148 8.19 -3.00 -4.94
N MET A 149 7.54 -3.92 -5.65
CA MET A 149 6.13 -4.26 -5.43
C MET A 149 6.01 -5.47 -4.50
N VAL A 150 5.38 -5.25 -3.36
CA VAL A 150 5.03 -6.30 -2.38
C VAL A 150 3.51 -6.51 -2.47
N GLY A 151 3.12 -7.37 -3.39
CA GLY A 151 1.72 -7.64 -3.74
C GLY A 151 1.11 -8.83 -3.00
N LEU A 152 -0.14 -9.16 -3.37
CA LEU A 152 -0.86 -10.32 -2.80
C LEU A 152 -0.11 -11.63 -3.01
N ASP A 153 0.75 -11.71 -4.02
CA ASP A 153 1.59 -12.87 -4.33
C ASP A 153 2.38 -13.36 -3.11
N VAL A 154 2.78 -12.47 -2.23
CA VAL A 154 3.52 -12.77 -0.99
C VAL A 154 2.74 -12.42 0.27
N THR A 155 1.92 -11.38 0.27
CA THR A 155 1.24 -10.92 1.47
C THR A 155 0.12 -11.86 1.93
N HIS A 156 -0.52 -12.60 1.02
CA HIS A 156 -1.49 -13.64 1.37
C HIS A 156 -0.85 -14.86 2.06
N GLN A 157 0.47 -14.99 1.99
CA GLN A 157 1.19 -16.06 2.68
C GLN A 157 1.53 -15.71 4.14
N THR A 158 1.41 -14.42 4.52
CA THR A 158 1.83 -13.91 5.84
C THR A 158 0.60 -13.57 6.68
N ALA A 159 -0.04 -14.59 7.22
CA ALA A 159 -1.23 -14.44 8.05
C ALA A 159 -0.88 -14.30 9.55
N LEU A 160 -1.52 -13.34 10.22
CA LEU A 160 -1.57 -13.26 11.66
C LEU A 160 -2.79 -14.04 12.16
N THR A 161 -2.56 -15.14 12.84
CA THR A 161 -3.64 -15.93 13.46
C THR A 161 -4.17 -15.26 14.72
N ARG A 162 -5.41 -15.60 15.12
CA ARG A 162 -6.01 -15.08 16.34
C ARG A 162 -5.21 -15.47 17.58
N GLU A 163 -4.69 -16.69 17.63
CA GLU A 163 -3.86 -17.17 18.74
C GLU A 163 -2.61 -16.30 18.90
N LYS A 164 -1.96 -15.99 17.80
CA LYS A 164 -0.78 -15.12 17.80
C LYS A 164 -1.12 -13.67 18.20
N ALA A 165 -2.21 -13.11 17.71
CA ALA A 165 -2.66 -11.78 18.10
C ALA A 165 -2.97 -11.71 19.61
N HIS A 166 -3.58 -12.73 20.16
CA HIS A 166 -3.93 -12.80 21.59
C HIS A 166 -2.72 -12.95 22.53
N GLU A 167 -1.51 -13.24 22.02
CA GLU A 167 -0.29 -13.14 22.82
C GLU A 167 -0.08 -11.69 23.34
N TRP A 168 -0.60 -10.68 22.63
CA TRP A 168 -0.53 -9.28 23.07
C TRP A 168 -1.50 -8.98 24.23
N ALA A 169 -2.69 -9.60 24.27
CA ALA A 169 -3.59 -9.47 25.41
C ALA A 169 -2.95 -9.97 26.72
N ALA A 170 -2.15 -11.05 26.62
CA ALA A 170 -1.45 -11.62 27.76
C ALA A 170 -0.39 -10.70 28.38
N LEU A 171 -0.04 -9.58 27.70
CA LEU A 171 0.88 -8.57 28.23
C LEU A 171 0.24 -7.74 29.35
N GLY A 172 -1.10 -7.63 29.38
CA GLY A 172 -1.84 -6.81 30.36
C GLY A 172 -1.54 -5.31 30.21
N THR A 173 -1.23 -4.84 29.01
CA THR A 173 -0.93 -3.44 28.71
C THR A 173 -2.01 -2.81 27.84
N PRO A 174 -2.27 -1.49 27.95
CA PRO A 174 -3.21 -0.80 27.08
C PRO A 174 -2.88 -0.93 25.60
N ALA A 175 -1.58 -0.98 25.25
CA ALA A 175 -1.14 -1.18 23.87
C ALA A 175 -1.43 -2.61 23.38
N GLY A 176 -1.27 -3.62 24.23
CA GLY A 176 -1.67 -4.99 23.92
C GLY A 176 -3.17 -5.12 23.67
N ASP A 177 -4.00 -4.53 24.53
CA ASP A 177 -5.46 -4.52 24.37
C ASP A 177 -5.89 -3.80 23.09
N PHE A 178 -5.25 -2.67 22.75
CA PHE A 178 -5.46 -1.96 21.50
C PHE A 178 -5.17 -2.83 20.28
N LEU A 179 -4.01 -3.48 20.26
CA LEU A 179 -3.59 -4.33 19.14
C LEU A 179 -4.55 -5.51 18.95
N VAL A 180 -4.98 -6.15 20.03
CA VAL A 180 -5.96 -7.25 19.95
C VAL A 180 -7.30 -6.79 19.44
N THR A 181 -7.83 -5.67 19.96
CA THR A 181 -9.11 -5.12 19.50
C THR A 181 -9.09 -4.83 17.99
N MET A 182 -8.03 -4.17 17.51
CA MET A 182 -7.86 -3.86 16.11
C MET A 182 -7.73 -5.10 15.22
N THR A 183 -6.91 -6.06 15.65
CA THR A 183 -6.63 -7.27 14.87
C THR A 183 -7.79 -8.25 14.87
N ASP A 184 -8.54 -8.39 15.97
CA ASP A 184 -9.72 -9.26 16.03
C ASP A 184 -10.80 -8.82 15.05
N TYR A 185 -11.07 -7.52 14.96
CA TYR A 185 -12.00 -7.02 13.95
C TYR A 185 -11.57 -7.37 12.52
N TYR A 186 -10.27 -7.23 12.22
CA TYR A 186 -9.72 -7.52 10.92
C TYR A 186 -9.70 -9.03 10.63
N ILE A 187 -9.40 -9.86 11.62
CA ILE A 187 -9.47 -11.32 11.50
C ILE A 187 -10.92 -11.78 11.27
N ASP A 188 -11.91 -11.19 11.95
CA ASP A 188 -13.33 -11.52 11.74
C ASP A 188 -13.77 -11.25 10.29
N PHE A 189 -13.28 -10.17 9.68
CA PHE A 189 -13.50 -9.91 8.27
C PHE A 189 -12.93 -11.03 7.39
N TYR A 190 -11.69 -11.46 7.65
CA TYR A 190 -11.03 -12.51 6.87
C TYR A 190 -11.71 -13.87 7.06
N VAL A 191 -12.03 -14.25 8.29
CA VAL A 191 -12.74 -15.51 8.57
C VAL A 191 -14.05 -15.61 7.77
N LYS A 192 -14.74 -14.48 7.59
CA LYS A 192 -15.99 -14.42 6.85
C LYS A 192 -15.79 -14.44 5.33
N ASN A 193 -14.77 -13.76 4.79
CA ASN A 193 -14.65 -13.47 3.38
C ASN A 193 -13.52 -14.22 2.67
N GLN A 194 -12.47 -14.64 3.40
CA GLN A 194 -11.28 -15.32 2.91
C GLN A 194 -10.77 -16.34 3.95
N PRO A 195 -11.60 -17.33 4.34
CA PRO A 195 -11.29 -18.26 5.43
C PRO A 195 -10.02 -19.09 5.19
N GLU A 196 -9.60 -19.25 3.93
CA GLU A 196 -8.39 -19.96 3.53
C GLU A 196 -7.10 -19.30 4.01
N ILE A 197 -7.14 -18.02 4.42
CA ILE A 197 -5.98 -17.28 4.98
C ILE A 197 -5.71 -17.69 6.43
N HIS A 198 -6.71 -18.24 7.14
CA HIS A 198 -6.59 -18.71 8.54
C HIS A 198 -6.14 -17.63 9.55
N GLY A 199 -6.47 -16.36 9.28
CA GLY A 199 -6.08 -15.19 10.07
C GLY A 199 -6.36 -13.93 9.30
N CYS A 200 -5.60 -12.87 9.53
CA CYS A 200 -5.62 -11.70 8.65
C CYS A 200 -4.28 -11.51 7.94
N GLY A 201 -4.31 -11.05 6.69
CA GLY A 201 -3.10 -10.77 5.92
C GLY A 201 -2.30 -9.61 6.52
N LEU A 202 -1.00 -9.84 6.73
CA LEU A 202 -0.07 -8.78 7.17
C LEU A 202 0.53 -8.04 5.96
N HIS A 203 -0.35 -7.39 5.18
CA HIS A 203 0.00 -6.77 3.90
C HIS A 203 1.04 -5.65 4.07
N ASP A 204 0.66 -4.57 4.72
CA ASP A 204 1.51 -3.40 4.95
C ASP A 204 2.72 -3.72 5.85
N PRO A 205 2.56 -4.53 6.92
CA PRO A 205 3.71 -4.93 7.72
C PRO A 205 4.78 -5.67 6.91
N LEU A 206 4.40 -6.53 5.96
CA LEU A 206 5.37 -7.21 5.10
C LEU A 206 6.10 -6.24 4.17
N ALA A 207 5.39 -5.26 3.59
CA ALA A 207 6.01 -4.25 2.74
C ALA A 207 7.05 -3.42 3.51
N VAL A 208 6.70 -2.99 4.73
CA VAL A 208 7.64 -2.29 5.63
C VAL A 208 8.83 -3.18 6.00
N ALA A 209 8.58 -4.46 6.34
CA ALA A 209 9.64 -5.39 6.68
C ALA A 209 10.59 -5.66 5.50
N ALA A 210 10.05 -5.82 4.29
CA ALA A 210 10.84 -6.01 3.07
C ALA A 210 11.67 -4.76 2.71
N ALA A 211 11.15 -3.57 2.98
CA ALA A 211 11.89 -2.32 2.81
C ALA A 211 13.08 -2.20 3.78
N LEU A 212 12.91 -2.68 5.02
CA LEU A 212 13.96 -2.69 6.04
C LEU A 212 14.97 -3.84 5.87
N ASP A 213 14.49 -4.98 5.38
CA ASP A 213 15.31 -6.17 5.15
C ASP A 213 14.84 -6.91 3.88
N PRO A 214 15.41 -6.56 2.71
CA PRO A 214 15.05 -7.19 1.45
C PRO A 214 15.26 -8.71 1.38
N SER A 215 16.06 -9.28 2.30
CA SER A 215 16.28 -10.74 2.35
C SER A 215 15.04 -11.55 2.75
N LEU A 216 14.01 -10.88 3.29
CA LEU A 216 12.74 -11.51 3.65
C LEU A 216 11.92 -11.93 2.42
N VAL A 217 12.17 -11.33 1.25
CA VAL A 217 11.44 -11.62 0.02
C VAL A 217 12.38 -12.00 -1.12
N THR A 218 11.87 -12.81 -2.04
CA THR A 218 12.57 -13.08 -3.31
C THR A 218 11.87 -12.26 -4.40
N THR A 219 12.63 -11.40 -5.08
CA THR A 219 12.09 -10.51 -6.10
C THR A 219 12.59 -10.89 -7.50
N PHE A 220 11.79 -10.51 -8.49
CA PHE A 220 12.13 -10.64 -9.91
C PHE A 220 11.85 -9.31 -10.61
N GLY A 221 12.71 -8.95 -11.57
CA GLY A 221 12.57 -7.71 -12.33
C GLY A 221 11.51 -7.79 -13.42
N PHE A 222 10.59 -6.82 -13.40
CA PHE A 222 9.55 -6.66 -14.42
C PHE A 222 9.43 -5.21 -14.86
N ASN A 223 8.88 -5.01 -16.07
CA ASN A 223 8.23 -3.77 -16.44
C ASN A 223 6.72 -4.02 -16.38
N LEU A 224 6.05 -3.27 -15.54
CA LEU A 224 4.63 -3.44 -15.24
C LEU A 224 3.78 -2.37 -15.89
N GLN A 225 2.51 -2.70 -16.08
CA GLN A 225 1.42 -1.78 -16.36
C GLN A 225 0.18 -2.19 -15.57
N VAL A 226 -0.78 -1.29 -15.47
CA VAL A 226 -2.09 -1.58 -14.90
C VAL A 226 -3.12 -1.57 -16.03
N ASP A 227 -4.04 -2.51 -16.02
CA ASP A 227 -5.17 -2.51 -16.95
C ASP A 227 -6.15 -1.41 -16.52
N LEU A 228 -6.35 -0.41 -17.39
CA LEU A 228 -7.14 0.78 -17.10
C LEU A 228 -8.57 0.69 -17.60
N GLU A 229 -8.91 -0.33 -18.38
CA GLU A 229 -10.20 -0.43 -19.07
C GLU A 229 -10.86 -1.79 -18.87
N GLY A 230 -12.16 -1.85 -19.14
CA GLY A 230 -12.92 -3.09 -19.18
C GLY A 230 -13.01 -3.84 -17.85
N PRO A 231 -13.29 -5.16 -17.91
CA PRO A 231 -13.60 -5.96 -16.70
C PRO A 231 -12.37 -6.26 -15.82
N PHE A 232 -11.17 -6.01 -16.31
CA PHE A 232 -9.93 -6.27 -15.58
C PHE A 232 -9.26 -4.99 -15.06
N ARG A 233 -9.98 -3.86 -15.12
CA ARG A 233 -9.48 -2.58 -14.62
C ARG A 233 -8.88 -2.72 -13.21
N GLY A 234 -7.67 -2.20 -13.03
CA GLY A 234 -6.87 -2.32 -11.80
C GLY A 234 -6.00 -3.58 -11.73
N ARG A 235 -6.02 -4.45 -12.76
CA ARG A 235 -5.12 -5.61 -12.81
C ARG A 235 -3.69 -5.16 -13.07
N THR A 236 -2.75 -5.59 -12.24
CA THR A 236 -1.32 -5.43 -12.45
C THR A 236 -0.81 -6.55 -13.36
N ILE A 237 -0.20 -6.18 -14.48
CA ILE A 237 0.30 -7.12 -15.49
C ILE A 237 1.66 -6.66 -16.04
N GLY A 238 2.35 -7.56 -16.75
CA GLY A 238 3.55 -7.19 -17.51
C GLY A 238 3.22 -6.18 -18.62
N ASP A 239 4.05 -5.15 -18.74
CA ASP A 239 3.92 -4.15 -19.81
C ASP A 239 4.30 -4.77 -21.16
N ARG A 240 3.29 -4.93 -22.01
CA ARG A 240 3.46 -5.54 -23.34
C ARG A 240 4.49 -4.80 -24.20
N SER A 241 4.58 -3.49 -24.07
CA SER A 241 5.50 -2.68 -24.89
C SER A 241 6.95 -2.77 -24.41
N ARG A 242 7.18 -3.08 -23.13
CA ARG A 242 8.50 -3.11 -22.49
C ARG A 242 8.88 -4.50 -21.95
N VAL A 243 8.13 -5.56 -22.32
CA VAL A 243 8.39 -6.91 -21.81
C VAL A 243 9.77 -7.45 -22.20
N GLN A 244 10.30 -7.04 -23.36
CA GLN A 244 11.63 -7.41 -23.85
C GLN A 244 12.72 -6.42 -23.45
N ASP A 245 12.37 -5.29 -22.84
CA ASP A 245 13.35 -4.32 -22.38
C ASP A 245 14.22 -4.95 -21.28
N PRO A 246 15.56 -4.95 -21.40
CA PRO A 246 16.45 -5.50 -20.39
C PRO A 246 16.47 -4.68 -19.10
N ASP A 247 16.18 -3.37 -19.16
CA ASP A 247 16.09 -2.53 -17.97
C ASP A 247 14.70 -2.68 -17.31
N LYS A 248 14.67 -3.37 -16.16
CA LYS A 248 13.46 -3.63 -15.40
C LYS A 248 13.35 -2.63 -14.27
N HIS A 249 12.28 -1.84 -14.28
CA HIS A 249 12.09 -0.77 -13.31
C HIS A 249 11.43 -1.24 -12.00
N THR A 250 10.70 -2.36 -12.02
CA THR A 250 10.01 -2.86 -10.82
C THR A 250 10.56 -4.23 -10.41
N GLN A 251 10.98 -4.35 -9.16
CA GLN A 251 11.21 -5.62 -8.50
C GLN A 251 9.90 -6.13 -7.91
N VAL A 252 9.41 -7.27 -8.36
CA VAL A 252 8.16 -7.88 -7.85
C VAL A 252 8.51 -8.99 -6.89
N ALA A 253 8.01 -8.89 -5.65
CA ALA A 253 8.15 -9.94 -4.66
C ALA A 253 7.22 -11.11 -5.00
N LEU A 254 7.81 -12.29 -5.28
CA LEU A 254 7.09 -13.53 -5.61
C LEU A 254 7.38 -14.67 -4.64
N GLY A 255 8.32 -14.50 -3.73
CA GLY A 255 8.60 -15.42 -2.63
C GLY A 255 8.82 -14.67 -1.34
N VAL A 256 8.48 -15.30 -0.20
CA VAL A 256 8.64 -14.73 1.13
C VAL A 256 9.07 -15.79 2.14
N ASN A 257 10.00 -15.41 3.02
CA ASN A 257 10.37 -16.23 4.19
C ASN A 257 9.37 -15.97 5.32
N VAL A 258 8.23 -16.68 5.29
CA VAL A 258 7.12 -16.50 6.23
C VAL A 258 7.57 -16.64 7.69
N PRO A 259 8.28 -17.72 8.11
CA PRO A 259 8.71 -17.84 9.49
C PRO A 259 9.57 -16.67 9.96
N ALA A 260 10.59 -16.29 9.18
CA ALA A 260 11.48 -15.20 9.56
C ALA A 260 10.75 -13.86 9.66
N PHE A 261 9.78 -13.60 8.75
CA PHE A 261 8.95 -12.40 8.82
C PHE A 261 8.07 -12.40 10.06
N LEU A 262 7.29 -13.46 10.31
CA LEU A 262 6.36 -13.53 11.44
C LEU A 262 7.09 -13.43 12.78
N ASP A 263 8.22 -14.12 12.94
CA ASP A 263 9.03 -14.04 14.16
C ASP A 263 9.50 -12.61 14.43
N ARG A 264 10.02 -11.93 13.39
CA ARG A 264 10.48 -10.55 13.50
C ARG A 264 9.33 -9.59 13.79
N PHE A 265 8.20 -9.75 13.09
CA PHE A 265 7.01 -8.94 13.30
C PHE A 265 6.50 -9.04 14.73
N MET A 266 6.28 -10.26 15.20
CA MET A 266 5.81 -10.50 16.57
C MET A 266 6.80 -9.96 17.60
N GLN A 267 8.09 -10.20 17.44
CA GLN A 267 9.12 -9.70 18.35
C GLN A 267 9.08 -8.16 18.48
N ARG A 268 9.03 -7.45 17.34
CA ARG A 268 9.08 -5.98 17.34
C ARG A 268 7.80 -5.35 17.85
N VAL A 269 6.65 -5.84 17.40
CA VAL A 269 5.35 -5.32 17.84
C VAL A 269 5.13 -5.60 19.32
N THR A 270 5.48 -6.81 19.79
CA THR A 270 5.42 -7.16 21.22
C THR A 270 6.34 -6.28 22.06
N ALA A 271 7.53 -5.93 21.58
CA ALA A 271 8.44 -5.04 22.30
C ALA A 271 7.82 -3.64 22.50
N VAL A 272 7.18 -3.08 21.45
CA VAL A 272 6.45 -1.82 21.56
C VAL A 272 5.21 -1.93 22.46
N ALA A 273 4.49 -3.05 22.40
CA ALA A 273 3.30 -3.27 23.21
C ALA A 273 3.59 -3.44 24.72
N ARG A 274 4.81 -3.76 25.09
CA ARG A 274 5.24 -3.85 26.49
C ARG A 274 5.53 -2.47 27.14
N GLY A 275 5.84 -1.46 26.34
CA GLY A 275 6.20 -0.10 26.80
C GLY A 275 7.69 0.09 26.87
#